data_10696ac2e93a4d87bbc8fb264a7c8122
#
_entry.id   10696ac2e93a4d87bbc8fb264a7c8122
#
_cell.length_a   1.000
_cell.length_b   1.000
_cell.length_c   1.000
_cell.angle_alpha   90.00
_cell.angle_beta   90.00
_cell.angle_gamma   90.00
#
_symmetry.space_group_name_H-M   'P 1'
#
loop_
_entity.id
_entity.type
_entity.pdbx_description
1 polymer ?
#
loop_
_entity_poly.entity_id
_entity_poly.type
_entity_poly.pdbx_seq_one_letter_code
_entity_poly.pdbx_strand_id
1 'polypeptide(L)'
;SLVDLIKSAGVKTYWLSNQGMLGEFDTPVSSLASKSDETFFLKKGGSFNSTNFSDFDLLPKFAQVLEDPVQGKRFIVLHIYGSHPMACDRVEDYPKIFDDKDLNPRYGYLNCYVSSIKKTDEFLKRVYDQLEENAKKNHRTFSMIYFSDHGLCHQQDEKNNILLFNQNCFSREHHNIPLFKISSDDTERKEYKVFKSGLNFLEGIANWIGIKNPQLTQTEDLFSNESDKNDFGLQKRIDEKYRKDDDPAIDIRPKH
;
A
#
# COMPACT_ATOMS: atom_id res chain seq x y z
N SER A 1 13.07 -2.14 -15.27
CA SER A 1 12.07 -2.03 -14.18
C SER A 1 11.54 -0.62 -14.05
N LEU A 2 10.51 -0.43 -13.26
CA LEU A 2 9.95 0.91 -12.96
C LEU A 2 11.03 1.85 -12.38
N VAL A 3 11.84 1.37 -11.45
CA VAL A 3 12.91 2.17 -10.82
C VAL A 3 13.95 2.60 -11.86
N ASP A 4 14.38 1.68 -12.74
CA ASP A 4 15.34 2.02 -13.81
C ASP A 4 14.78 3.10 -14.75
N LEU A 5 13.49 2.98 -15.10
CA LEU A 5 12.81 3.96 -15.95
C LEU A 5 12.79 5.36 -15.30
N ILE A 6 12.44 5.42 -14.02
CA ILE A 6 12.39 6.67 -13.26
C ILE A 6 13.77 7.32 -13.14
N LYS A 7 14.80 6.53 -12.85
CA LYS A 7 16.20 7.00 -12.79
C LYS A 7 16.68 7.52 -14.14
N SER A 8 16.36 6.82 -15.23
CA SER A 8 16.76 7.25 -16.59
C SER A 8 16.15 8.59 -16.97
N ALA A 9 15.05 9.00 -16.33
CA ALA A 9 14.44 10.31 -16.49
C ALA A 9 15.06 11.40 -15.58
N GLY A 10 16.16 11.11 -14.88
CA GLY A 10 16.86 12.06 -14.01
C GLY A 10 16.18 12.31 -12.66
N VAL A 11 15.29 11.41 -12.24
CA VAL A 11 14.61 11.50 -10.95
C VAL A 11 15.41 10.75 -9.90
N LYS A 12 15.73 11.38 -8.78
CA LYS A 12 16.40 10.73 -7.64
C LYS A 12 15.42 9.79 -6.94
N THR A 13 15.85 8.55 -6.71
CA THR A 13 14.99 7.47 -6.21
C THR A 13 15.40 7.00 -4.81
N TYR A 14 14.39 6.78 -3.96
CA TYR A 14 14.55 6.31 -2.58
C TYR A 14 13.58 5.16 -2.33
N TRP A 15 14.05 4.14 -1.62
CA TRP A 15 13.23 3.03 -1.17
C TRP A 15 13.41 2.81 0.33
N LEU A 16 12.36 3.11 1.10
CA LEU A 16 12.33 2.96 2.55
C LEU A 16 11.38 1.81 2.89
N SER A 17 11.87 0.76 3.56
CA SER A 17 11.10 -0.45 3.80
C SER A 17 11.06 -0.86 5.26
N ASN A 18 9.88 -1.21 5.74
CA ASN A 18 9.66 -1.93 7.01
C ASN A 18 9.62 -3.45 6.80
N GLN A 19 9.70 -3.95 5.57
CA GLN A 19 9.76 -5.38 5.29
C GLN A 19 11.21 -5.85 5.18
N GLY A 20 11.42 -7.18 5.14
CA GLY A 20 12.75 -7.78 5.09
C GLY A 20 13.53 -7.41 3.83
N MET A 21 14.85 -7.41 3.92
CA MET A 21 15.73 -7.24 2.77
C MET A 21 16.04 -8.59 2.10
N LEU A 22 16.11 -9.67 2.88
CA LEU A 22 16.41 -11.02 2.42
C LEU A 22 15.36 -11.99 2.94
N GLY A 23 14.87 -12.87 2.09
CA GLY A 23 13.89 -13.89 2.43
C GLY A 23 13.23 -14.46 1.17
N GLU A 24 12.57 -15.60 1.29
CA GLU A 24 11.92 -16.26 0.16
C GLU A 24 10.90 -15.36 -0.56
N PHE A 25 10.16 -14.57 0.21
CA PHE A 25 9.13 -13.66 -0.29
C PHE A 25 9.63 -12.22 -0.48
N ASP A 26 10.66 -11.81 0.25
CA ASP A 26 11.19 -10.44 0.24
C ASP A 26 12.16 -10.18 -0.92
N THR A 27 12.91 -11.19 -1.34
CA THR A 27 13.99 -11.06 -2.33
C THR A 27 13.56 -10.42 -3.66
N PRO A 28 12.40 -10.74 -4.26
CA PRO A 28 11.97 -10.09 -5.50
C PRO A 28 11.75 -8.59 -5.35
N VAL A 29 11.16 -8.16 -4.24
CA VAL A 29 10.87 -6.75 -3.94
C VAL A 29 12.17 -6.01 -3.60
N SER A 30 13.03 -6.59 -2.76
CA SER A 30 14.32 -6.00 -2.41
C SER A 30 15.27 -5.92 -3.60
N SER A 31 15.20 -6.85 -4.55
CA SER A 31 15.91 -6.78 -5.82
C SER A 31 15.46 -5.57 -6.68
N LEU A 32 14.17 -5.24 -6.64
CA LEU A 32 13.66 -4.02 -7.26
C LEU A 32 14.13 -2.77 -6.48
N ALA A 33 14.03 -2.81 -5.16
CA ALA A 33 14.44 -1.73 -4.27
C ALA A 33 15.92 -1.37 -4.42
N SER A 34 16.80 -2.39 -4.57
CA SER A 34 18.24 -2.21 -4.72
C SER A 34 18.66 -1.40 -5.95
N LYS A 35 17.77 -1.20 -6.90
CA LYS A 35 17.98 -0.33 -8.08
C LYS A 35 17.79 1.16 -7.77
N SER A 36 17.20 1.49 -6.63
CA SER A 36 17.07 2.88 -6.17
C SER A 36 18.43 3.50 -5.86
N ASP A 37 18.53 4.83 -5.94
CA ASP A 37 19.77 5.53 -5.58
C ASP A 37 20.09 5.39 -4.10
N GLU A 38 19.05 5.37 -3.26
CA GLU A 38 19.18 5.12 -1.83
C GLU A 38 18.14 4.12 -1.36
N THR A 39 18.56 3.20 -0.50
CA THR A 39 17.70 2.22 0.15
C THR A 39 17.88 2.26 1.66
N PHE A 40 16.77 2.08 2.37
CA PHE A 40 16.76 1.95 3.82
C PHE A 40 15.78 0.84 4.22
N PHE A 41 16.28 -0.14 4.97
CA PHE A 41 15.49 -1.23 5.49
C PHE A 41 15.58 -1.24 7.02
N LEU A 42 14.43 -1.21 7.71
CA LEU A 42 14.39 -1.36 9.16
C LEU A 42 14.91 -2.74 9.59
N LYS A 43 14.63 -3.76 8.78
CA LYS A 43 15.11 -5.15 8.98
C LYS A 43 16.25 -5.47 8.01
N LYS A 44 17.44 -5.76 8.54
CA LYS A 44 18.62 -6.10 7.72
C LYS A 44 18.78 -7.60 7.46
N GLY A 45 18.06 -8.46 8.18
CA GLY A 45 18.14 -9.92 8.05
C GLY A 45 16.77 -10.56 7.92
N GLY A 46 16.71 -11.71 7.22
CA GLY A 46 15.48 -12.43 6.96
C GLY A 46 15.24 -13.55 7.96
N SER A 47 14.43 -13.31 8.96
CA SER A 47 13.64 -14.37 9.56
C SER A 47 12.25 -13.82 9.84
N PHE A 48 11.24 -14.65 9.58
CA PHE A 48 9.82 -14.36 9.86
C PHE A 48 9.56 -13.98 11.33
N ASN A 49 10.46 -14.39 12.23
CA ASN A 49 10.38 -14.19 13.68
C ASN A 49 11.24 -13.03 14.20
N SER A 50 11.82 -12.21 13.34
CA SER A 50 12.61 -11.07 13.78
C SER A 50 11.71 -9.90 14.14
N THR A 51 12.13 -9.15 15.15
CA THR A 51 11.54 -7.93 15.75
C THR A 51 10.53 -7.21 14.85
N ASN A 52 9.30 -7.07 15.33
CA ASN A 52 8.29 -6.24 14.68
C ASN A 52 8.66 -4.76 14.83
N PHE A 53 9.02 -4.14 13.71
CA PHE A 53 9.10 -2.68 13.66
C PHE A 53 7.75 -2.10 13.28
N SER A 54 7.44 -0.95 13.83
CA SER A 54 6.28 -0.17 13.41
C SER A 54 6.52 0.49 12.06
N ASP A 55 5.46 0.63 11.25
CA ASP A 55 5.56 1.44 10.03
C ASP A 55 5.91 2.91 10.38
N PHE A 56 5.55 3.39 11.56
CA PHE A 56 5.94 4.71 12.05
C PHE A 56 7.45 4.89 12.19
N ASP A 57 8.21 3.82 12.35
CA ASP A 57 9.68 3.88 12.44
C ASP A 57 10.35 4.29 11.12
N LEU A 58 9.61 4.29 10.01
CA LEU A 58 10.07 4.85 8.73
C LEU A 58 10.02 6.38 8.68
N LEU A 59 9.15 7.01 9.47
CA LEU A 59 8.89 8.46 9.40
C LEU A 59 10.12 9.34 9.65
N PRO A 60 11.02 9.03 10.61
CA PRO A 60 12.25 9.82 10.80
C PRO A 60 13.16 9.78 9.58
N LYS A 61 13.30 8.60 8.94
CA LYS A 61 14.11 8.48 7.72
C LYS A 61 13.44 9.17 6.54
N PHE A 62 12.12 9.12 6.45
CA PHE A 62 11.36 9.84 5.44
C PHE A 62 11.57 11.35 5.56
N ALA A 63 11.46 11.91 6.77
CA ALA A 63 11.75 13.33 7.03
C ALA A 63 13.17 13.70 6.59
N GLN A 64 14.18 12.86 6.89
CA GLN A 64 15.55 13.08 6.45
C GLN A 64 15.67 13.11 4.92
N VAL A 65 15.02 12.19 4.21
CA VAL A 65 15.01 12.15 2.73
C VAL A 65 14.36 13.39 2.13
N LEU A 66 13.33 13.93 2.76
CA LEU A 66 12.68 15.18 2.31
C LEU A 66 13.62 16.39 2.39
N GLU A 67 14.56 16.41 3.32
CA GLU A 67 15.56 17.48 3.50
C GLU A 67 16.82 17.29 2.63
N ASP A 68 16.95 16.17 1.91
CA ASP A 68 18.09 15.95 1.02
C ASP A 68 18.12 17.06 -0.07
N PRO A 69 19.28 17.75 -0.30
CA PRO A 69 19.37 18.87 -1.22
C PRO A 69 19.39 18.43 -2.68
N VAL A 70 18.31 17.85 -3.17
CA VAL A 70 18.15 17.41 -4.55
C VAL A 70 17.51 18.51 -5.39
N GLN A 71 18.14 18.88 -6.51
CA GLN A 71 17.67 19.93 -7.40
C GLN A 71 16.47 19.50 -8.23
N GLY A 72 16.20 18.30 -8.49
CA GLY A 72 15.12 17.83 -9.36
C GLY A 72 13.97 17.19 -8.57
N LYS A 73 13.29 16.31 -9.27
CA LYS A 73 12.23 15.47 -8.69
C LYS A 73 12.84 14.37 -7.82
N ARG A 74 12.10 13.99 -6.77
CA ARG A 74 12.33 12.78 -5.97
C ARG A 74 11.19 11.81 -6.20
N PHE A 75 11.50 10.55 -6.27
CA PHE A 75 10.55 9.45 -6.19
C PHE A 75 10.87 8.62 -4.96
N ILE A 76 9.94 8.56 -4.03
CA ILE A 76 10.15 7.92 -2.73
C ILE A 76 9.10 6.81 -2.59
N VAL A 77 9.57 5.59 -2.37
CA VAL A 77 8.73 4.44 -2.03
C VAL A 77 8.80 4.23 -0.52
N LEU A 78 7.64 4.23 0.13
CA LEU A 78 7.46 3.79 1.51
C LEU A 78 6.81 2.41 1.47
N HIS A 79 7.61 1.36 1.67
CA HIS A 79 7.19 -0.03 1.62
C HIS A 79 6.87 -0.51 3.04
N ILE A 80 5.59 -0.55 3.35
CA ILE A 80 5.05 -0.78 4.70
C ILE A 80 4.43 -2.17 4.85
N TYR A 81 4.22 -2.60 6.08
CA TYR A 81 3.41 -3.77 6.38
C TYR A 81 1.90 -3.48 6.30
N GLY A 82 1.48 -2.30 6.75
CA GLY A 82 0.07 -1.94 6.78
C GLY A 82 -0.75 -2.95 7.59
N SER A 83 -1.77 -3.51 6.94
CA SER A 83 -2.66 -4.53 7.52
C SER A 83 -2.34 -5.96 7.06
N HIS A 84 -1.07 -6.27 6.78
CA HIS A 84 -0.58 -7.61 6.43
C HIS A 84 -1.05 -8.66 7.46
N PRO A 85 -1.29 -9.93 7.08
CA PRO A 85 -1.60 -11.03 8.00
C PRO A 85 -0.70 -11.07 9.23
N MET A 86 -1.21 -11.63 10.34
CA MET A 86 -0.75 -11.45 11.70
C MET A 86 -1.06 -10.04 12.22
N ALA A 87 -2.30 -9.58 11.94
CA ALA A 87 -2.73 -8.21 12.19
C ALA A 87 -2.55 -7.75 13.65
N CYS A 88 -2.61 -8.67 14.62
CA CYS A 88 -2.39 -8.32 16.03
C CYS A 88 -0.96 -7.86 16.29
N ASP A 89 0.03 -8.43 15.59
CA ASP A 89 1.42 -7.99 15.69
C ASP A 89 1.60 -6.58 15.10
N ARG A 90 0.74 -6.20 14.14
CA ARG A 90 0.79 -4.87 13.49
C ARG A 90 0.32 -3.75 14.41
N VAL A 91 -0.41 -4.08 15.48
CA VAL A 91 -1.02 -3.10 16.40
C VAL A 91 -0.53 -3.22 17.85
N GLU A 92 0.61 -3.90 18.09
CA GLU A 92 1.20 -3.97 19.43
C GLU A 92 1.50 -2.59 20.03
N ASP A 93 1.88 -1.64 19.19
CA ASP A 93 2.21 -0.25 19.53
C ASP A 93 1.06 0.73 19.26
N TYR A 94 -0.15 0.23 18.99
CA TYR A 94 -1.28 1.05 18.57
C TYR A 94 -2.59 0.62 19.25
N PRO A 95 -3.42 1.56 19.70
CA PRO A 95 -4.67 1.22 20.37
C PRO A 95 -5.66 0.56 19.40
N LYS A 96 -6.31 -0.51 19.86
CA LYS A 96 -7.41 -1.12 19.12
C LYS A 96 -8.62 -0.18 19.07
N ILE A 97 -9.40 -0.30 18.00
CA ILE A 97 -10.63 0.52 17.82
C ILE A 97 -11.66 0.19 18.87
N PHE A 98 -11.82 -1.11 19.19
CA PHE A 98 -12.76 -1.59 20.20
C PHE A 98 -12.03 -2.22 21.38
N ASP A 99 -12.60 -2.15 22.59
CA ASP A 99 -12.14 -2.99 23.71
C ASP A 99 -12.54 -4.45 23.43
N ASP A 100 -11.59 -5.37 23.50
CA ASP A 100 -11.84 -6.79 23.26
C ASP A 100 -12.89 -7.38 24.22
N LYS A 101 -13.10 -6.77 25.41
CA LYS A 101 -14.10 -7.17 26.39
C LYS A 101 -15.53 -6.93 25.91
N ASP A 102 -15.72 -5.92 25.04
CA ASP A 102 -17.02 -5.54 24.50
C ASP A 102 -17.38 -6.33 23.23
N LEU A 103 -16.43 -7.10 22.71
CA LEU A 103 -16.58 -7.86 21.47
C LEU A 103 -16.92 -9.33 21.74
N ASN A 104 -17.61 -9.96 20.78
CA ASN A 104 -17.62 -11.40 20.72
C ASN A 104 -16.18 -11.90 20.52
N PRO A 105 -15.67 -12.84 21.39
CA PRO A 105 -14.28 -13.30 21.31
C PRO A 105 -13.82 -13.79 19.94
N ARG A 106 -14.74 -14.32 19.12
CA ARG A 106 -14.45 -14.75 17.74
C ARG A 106 -13.94 -13.63 16.83
N TYR A 107 -14.15 -12.37 17.18
CA TYR A 107 -13.78 -11.20 16.40
C TYR A 107 -12.47 -10.54 16.85
N GLY A 108 -11.77 -11.11 17.83
CA GLY A 108 -10.53 -10.53 18.35
C GLY A 108 -9.49 -10.25 17.28
N TYR A 109 -9.31 -11.17 16.32
CA TYR A 109 -8.41 -10.97 15.20
C TYR A 109 -8.89 -9.89 14.24
N LEU A 110 -10.20 -9.83 13.96
CA LEU A 110 -10.78 -8.78 13.12
C LEU A 110 -10.63 -7.40 13.77
N ASN A 111 -10.72 -7.31 15.10
CA ASN A 111 -10.45 -6.07 15.82
C ASN A 111 -9.00 -5.58 15.60
N CYS A 112 -8.04 -6.50 15.67
CA CYS A 112 -6.65 -6.19 15.30
C CYS A 112 -6.55 -5.71 13.84
N TYR A 113 -7.23 -6.38 12.93
CA TYR A 113 -7.17 -6.06 11.50
C TYR A 113 -7.74 -4.67 11.19
N VAL A 114 -8.95 -4.34 11.66
CA VAL A 114 -9.52 -3.00 11.44
C VAL A 114 -8.72 -1.91 12.15
N SER A 115 -8.10 -2.24 13.28
CA SER A 115 -7.20 -1.33 14.00
C SER A 115 -5.90 -1.10 13.22
N SER A 116 -5.37 -2.13 12.53
CA SER A 116 -4.20 -1.98 11.67
C SER A 116 -4.48 -1.10 10.44
N ILE A 117 -5.71 -1.16 9.89
CA ILE A 117 -6.14 -0.24 8.83
C ILE A 117 -6.17 1.20 9.35
N LYS A 118 -6.73 1.43 10.55
CA LYS A 118 -6.73 2.76 11.19
C LYS A 118 -5.30 3.26 11.44
N LYS A 119 -4.40 2.39 11.89
CA LYS A 119 -2.97 2.73 12.05
C LYS A 119 -2.33 3.13 10.72
N THR A 120 -2.63 2.40 9.65
CA THR A 120 -2.14 2.74 8.30
C THR A 120 -2.67 4.10 7.85
N ASP A 121 -3.94 4.41 8.08
CA ASP A 121 -4.52 5.72 7.78
C ASP A 121 -3.79 6.84 8.54
N GLU A 122 -3.50 6.65 9.83
CA GLU A 122 -2.68 7.60 10.60
C GLU A 122 -1.25 7.71 10.07
N PHE A 123 -0.63 6.62 9.66
CA PHE A 123 0.69 6.65 9.01
C PHE A 123 0.66 7.52 7.74
N LEU A 124 -0.33 7.31 6.88
CA LEU A 124 -0.51 8.09 5.65
C LEU A 124 -0.75 9.57 5.95
N LYS A 125 -1.53 9.88 6.99
CA LYS A 125 -1.72 11.25 7.45
C LYS A 125 -0.40 11.91 7.85
N ARG A 126 0.44 11.21 8.61
CA ARG A 126 1.76 11.72 9.04
C ARG A 126 2.72 11.90 7.85
N VAL A 127 2.68 11.00 6.86
CA VAL A 127 3.42 11.15 5.60
C VAL A 127 2.95 12.41 4.87
N TYR A 128 1.64 12.58 4.73
CA TYR A 128 1.06 13.77 4.11
C TYR A 128 1.48 15.06 4.82
N ASP A 129 1.42 15.10 6.16
CA ASP A 129 1.79 16.28 6.94
C ASP A 129 3.26 16.67 6.73
N GLN A 130 4.17 15.69 6.68
CA GLN A 130 5.58 15.93 6.39
C GLN A 130 5.80 16.43 4.95
N LEU A 131 5.06 15.89 3.97
CA LEU A 131 5.10 16.38 2.59
C LEU A 131 4.60 17.82 2.49
N GLU A 132 3.49 18.14 3.16
CA GLU A 132 2.92 19.48 3.15
C GLU A 132 3.84 20.50 3.81
N GLU A 133 4.43 20.16 4.95
CA GLU A 133 5.41 21.01 5.65
C GLU A 133 6.65 21.25 4.78
N ASN A 134 7.22 20.20 4.20
CA ASN A 134 8.38 20.31 3.31
C ASN A 134 8.06 21.12 2.05
N ALA A 135 6.87 20.93 1.47
CA ALA A 135 6.42 21.67 0.29
C ALA A 135 6.33 23.18 0.57
N LYS A 136 5.74 23.56 1.70
CA LYS A 136 5.65 24.96 2.16
C LYS A 136 7.04 25.56 2.41
N LYS A 137 7.88 24.85 3.14
CA LYS A 137 9.24 25.29 3.51
C LYS A 137 10.12 25.49 2.29
N ASN A 138 10.07 24.59 1.32
CA ASN A 138 11.00 24.54 0.18
C ASN A 138 10.37 25.01 -1.13
N HIS A 139 9.14 25.57 -1.10
CA HIS A 139 8.40 26.01 -2.29
C HIS A 139 8.31 24.92 -3.37
N ARG A 140 7.97 23.71 -2.96
CA ARG A 140 7.83 22.54 -3.83
C ARG A 140 6.38 22.07 -3.87
N THR A 141 6.07 21.28 -4.88
CA THR A 141 4.82 20.52 -4.97
C THR A 141 5.09 19.04 -4.69
N PHE A 142 4.05 18.31 -4.31
CA PHE A 142 4.11 16.87 -4.12
C PHE A 142 2.86 16.19 -4.67
N SER A 143 3.00 14.92 -4.95
CA SER A 143 1.87 14.01 -5.18
C SER A 143 2.19 12.68 -4.51
N MET A 144 1.24 12.15 -3.76
CA MET A 144 1.33 10.90 -3.01
C MET A 144 0.31 9.91 -3.58
N ILE A 145 0.73 8.69 -3.87
CA ILE A 145 -0.14 7.56 -4.21
C ILE A 145 -0.09 6.54 -3.08
N TYR A 146 -1.25 6.00 -2.73
CA TYR A 146 -1.35 4.81 -1.89
C TYR A 146 -2.12 3.71 -2.61
N PHE A 147 -1.62 2.48 -2.48
CA PHE A 147 -2.30 1.27 -2.93
C PHE A 147 -1.83 0.08 -2.09
N SER A 148 -2.66 -0.98 -2.04
CA SER A 148 -2.26 -2.29 -1.55
C SER A 148 -1.89 -3.20 -2.71
N ASP A 149 -1.00 -4.15 -2.49
CA ASP A 149 -0.62 -5.16 -3.48
C ASP A 149 -1.73 -6.20 -3.72
N HIS A 150 -2.49 -6.55 -2.66
CA HIS A 150 -3.65 -7.43 -2.71
C HIS A 150 -4.56 -7.21 -1.50
N GLY A 151 -5.76 -7.76 -1.56
CA GLY A 151 -6.67 -7.87 -0.43
C GLY A 151 -6.54 -9.22 0.30
N LEU A 152 -7.46 -9.48 1.22
CA LEU A 152 -7.53 -10.70 2.03
C LEU A 152 -8.95 -11.28 1.97
N CYS A 153 -9.08 -12.60 2.14
CA CYS A 153 -10.35 -13.25 2.44
C CYS A 153 -10.41 -13.67 3.92
N HIS A 154 -11.59 -13.94 4.43
CA HIS A 154 -11.76 -14.46 5.78
C HIS A 154 -12.20 -15.91 5.80
N GLN A 155 -11.80 -16.63 6.85
CA GLN A 155 -12.22 -18.00 7.15
C GLN A 155 -12.42 -18.16 8.66
N GLN A 156 -13.21 -19.16 9.02
CA GLN A 156 -13.35 -19.59 10.42
C GLN A 156 -12.34 -20.70 10.71
N ASP A 157 -11.69 -20.61 11.86
CA ASP A 157 -10.90 -21.71 12.41
C ASP A 157 -11.78 -22.74 13.12
N GLU A 158 -11.17 -23.82 13.64
CA GLU A 158 -11.86 -24.87 14.38
C GLU A 158 -12.56 -24.39 15.66
N LYS A 159 -12.16 -23.24 16.19
CA LYS A 159 -12.75 -22.58 17.36
C LYS A 159 -13.77 -21.50 17.00
N ASN A 160 -14.16 -21.42 15.72
CA ASN A 160 -15.04 -20.38 15.16
C ASN A 160 -14.47 -18.94 15.23
N ASN A 161 -13.17 -18.75 15.44
CA ASN A 161 -12.57 -17.44 15.29
C ASN A 161 -12.52 -17.06 13.80
N ILE A 162 -12.70 -15.79 13.52
CA ILE A 162 -12.56 -15.27 12.16
C ILE A 162 -11.11 -14.82 11.95
N LEU A 163 -10.45 -15.42 10.98
CA LEU A 163 -9.07 -15.12 10.59
C LEU A 163 -9.03 -14.62 9.15
N LEU A 164 -8.00 -13.90 8.81
CA LEU A 164 -7.79 -13.34 7.46
C LEU A 164 -6.57 -13.99 6.82
N PHE A 165 -6.71 -14.35 5.55
CA PHE A 165 -5.69 -15.07 4.81
C PHE A 165 -5.46 -14.44 3.43
N ASN A 166 -4.24 -14.63 2.91
CA ASN A 166 -3.87 -14.36 1.53
C ASN A 166 -3.63 -15.64 0.72
N GLN A 167 -3.75 -16.81 1.36
CA GLN A 167 -3.53 -18.13 0.75
C GLN A 167 -4.67 -19.08 1.12
N ASN A 168 -4.93 -20.06 0.27
CA ASN A 168 -5.93 -21.12 0.46
C ASN A 168 -7.38 -20.64 0.62
N CYS A 169 -7.63 -19.37 0.43
CA CYS A 169 -8.93 -18.75 0.49
C CYS A 169 -8.89 -17.57 -0.47
N PHE A 170 -9.81 -17.51 -1.40
CA PHE A 170 -9.83 -16.48 -2.43
C PHE A 170 -11.25 -15.96 -2.59
N SER A 171 -11.38 -14.64 -2.58
CA SER A 171 -12.62 -13.93 -2.83
C SER A 171 -12.37 -12.75 -3.77
N ARG A 172 -13.44 -12.07 -4.19
CA ARG A 172 -13.33 -10.82 -4.96
C ARG A 172 -12.49 -9.77 -4.21
N GLU A 173 -12.54 -9.77 -2.88
CA GLU A 173 -11.82 -8.82 -2.02
C GLU A 173 -10.29 -8.94 -2.11
N HIS A 174 -9.75 -10.06 -2.62
CA HIS A 174 -8.33 -10.15 -2.95
C HIS A 174 -7.92 -9.19 -4.09
N HIS A 175 -8.85 -8.83 -4.94
CA HIS A 175 -8.63 -8.00 -6.12
C HIS A 175 -9.08 -6.55 -5.91
N ASN A 176 -9.98 -6.32 -4.95
CA ASN A 176 -10.49 -5.00 -4.62
C ASN A 176 -9.54 -4.33 -3.61
N ILE A 177 -8.63 -3.51 -4.11
CA ILE A 177 -7.65 -2.82 -3.29
C ILE A 177 -7.93 -1.32 -3.25
N PRO A 178 -7.57 -0.63 -2.16
CA PRO A 178 -7.56 0.82 -2.16
C PRO A 178 -6.50 1.34 -3.15
N LEU A 179 -6.89 2.31 -3.97
CA LEU A 179 -5.98 3.07 -4.83
C LEU A 179 -6.41 4.52 -4.80
N PHE A 180 -5.58 5.42 -4.30
CA PHE A 180 -5.86 6.84 -4.33
C PHE A 180 -4.60 7.69 -4.47
N LYS A 181 -4.81 8.92 -4.89
CA LYS A 181 -3.80 9.96 -5.05
C LYS A 181 -4.20 11.18 -4.23
N ILE A 182 -3.22 11.82 -3.60
CA ILE A 182 -3.36 13.15 -3.00
C ILE A 182 -2.19 14.00 -3.48
N SER A 183 -2.48 15.15 -4.05
CA SER A 183 -1.48 16.11 -4.55
C SER A 183 -1.65 17.47 -3.91
N SER A 184 -0.57 18.24 -3.82
CA SER A 184 -0.56 19.57 -3.21
C SER A 184 -1.42 20.59 -3.95
N ASP A 185 -1.81 20.32 -5.19
CA ASP A 185 -2.66 21.13 -6.06
C ASP A 185 -4.09 20.59 -6.20
N ASP A 186 -4.45 19.51 -5.52
CA ASP A 186 -5.82 19.01 -5.50
C ASP A 186 -6.75 20.01 -4.79
N THR A 187 -7.85 20.38 -5.44
CA THR A 187 -8.84 21.34 -4.91
C THR A 187 -10.16 20.69 -4.50
N GLU A 188 -10.37 19.44 -4.93
CA GLU A 188 -11.59 18.69 -4.64
C GLU A 188 -11.31 17.18 -4.55
N ARG A 189 -12.15 16.47 -3.80
CA ARG A 189 -12.14 15.01 -3.80
C ARG A 189 -12.97 14.49 -4.98
N LYS A 190 -12.38 13.55 -5.74
CA LYS A 190 -13.06 12.79 -6.79
C LYS A 190 -13.00 11.30 -6.46
N GLU A 191 -14.07 10.59 -6.75
CA GLU A 191 -14.16 9.14 -6.58
C GLU A 191 -14.69 8.52 -7.86
N TYR A 192 -13.98 7.52 -8.37
CA TYR A 192 -14.36 6.81 -9.59
C TYR A 192 -14.56 5.32 -9.28
N LYS A 193 -15.67 4.76 -9.75
CA LYS A 193 -15.97 3.33 -9.67
C LYS A 193 -15.70 2.67 -11.01
N VAL A 194 -14.43 2.47 -11.30
CA VAL A 194 -13.93 1.91 -12.57
C VAL A 194 -12.90 0.82 -12.30
N PHE A 195 -12.74 -0.09 -13.25
CA PHE A 195 -11.72 -1.12 -13.16
C PHE A 195 -10.36 -0.54 -13.55
N LYS A 196 -9.39 -0.72 -12.66
CA LYS A 196 -7.97 -0.44 -12.90
C LYS A 196 -7.16 -1.72 -12.69
N SER A 197 -6.22 -1.98 -13.57
CA SER A 197 -5.40 -3.20 -13.54
C SER A 197 -3.99 -2.93 -13.08
N GLY A 198 -3.47 -3.75 -12.18
CA GLY A 198 -2.06 -3.76 -11.81
C GLY A 198 -1.13 -4.08 -12.99
N LEU A 199 -1.64 -4.68 -14.07
CA LEU A 199 -0.87 -4.94 -15.30
C LEU A 199 -0.45 -3.64 -16.00
N ASN A 200 -1.21 -2.55 -15.81
CA ASN A 200 -0.93 -1.24 -16.39
C ASN A 200 -0.18 -0.31 -15.43
N PHE A 201 0.24 -0.83 -14.27
CA PHE A 201 0.82 -0.02 -13.19
C PHE A 201 2.11 0.69 -13.61
N LEU A 202 2.98 0.05 -14.39
CA LEU A 202 4.22 0.66 -14.85
C LEU A 202 3.94 1.90 -15.71
N GLU A 203 3.04 1.79 -16.68
CA GLU A 203 2.66 2.91 -17.55
C GLU A 203 1.91 3.99 -16.78
N GLY A 204 0.99 3.59 -15.92
CA GLY A 204 0.23 4.51 -15.09
C GLY A 204 1.10 5.34 -14.13
N ILE A 205 2.11 4.73 -13.51
CA ILE A 205 3.08 5.45 -12.67
C ILE A 205 3.99 6.34 -13.51
N ALA A 206 4.47 5.87 -14.66
CA ALA A 206 5.28 6.69 -15.56
C ALA A 206 4.51 7.95 -16.02
N ASN A 207 3.25 7.77 -16.37
CA ASN A 207 2.35 8.88 -16.74
C ASN A 207 2.12 9.85 -15.56
N TRP A 208 1.84 9.35 -14.37
CA TRP A 208 1.69 10.16 -13.16
C TRP A 208 2.93 11.01 -12.85
N ILE A 209 4.13 10.46 -13.02
CA ILE A 209 5.40 11.18 -12.80
C ILE A 209 5.68 12.17 -13.96
N GLY A 210 5.03 11.97 -15.11
CA GLY A 210 5.23 12.75 -16.34
C GLY A 210 6.42 12.28 -17.17
N ILE A 211 6.78 11.00 -17.09
CA ILE A 211 7.84 10.40 -17.90
C ILE A 211 7.27 10.06 -19.28
N LYS A 212 7.91 10.59 -20.32
CA LYS A 212 7.62 10.26 -21.72
C LYS A 212 8.68 9.31 -22.24
N ASN A 213 8.26 8.13 -22.72
CA ASN A 213 9.14 7.14 -23.32
C ASN A 213 8.46 6.55 -24.57
N PRO A 214 9.15 6.46 -25.73
CA PRO A 214 8.56 5.90 -26.95
C PRO A 214 8.09 4.44 -26.84
N GLN A 215 8.59 3.69 -25.86
CA GLN A 215 8.19 2.31 -25.61
C GLN A 215 6.92 2.19 -24.75
N LEU A 216 6.43 3.31 -24.18
CA LEU A 216 5.21 3.36 -23.40
C LEU A 216 4.07 3.93 -24.24
N THR A 217 2.89 3.37 -24.15
CA THR A 217 1.71 3.82 -24.90
C THR A 217 1.21 5.19 -24.42
N GLN A 218 1.57 5.61 -23.21
CA GLN A 218 1.18 6.85 -22.53
C GLN A 218 -0.35 7.06 -22.41
N THR A 219 -1.12 6.01 -22.59
CA THR A 219 -2.59 6.05 -22.57
C THR A 219 -3.18 5.67 -21.21
N GLU A 220 -2.38 5.04 -20.34
CA GLU A 220 -2.87 4.55 -19.06
C GLU A 220 -2.80 5.63 -17.99
N ASP A 221 -3.96 5.96 -17.42
CA ASP A 221 -4.12 6.88 -16.30
C ASP A 221 -4.80 6.16 -15.14
N LEU A 222 -4.05 5.94 -14.05
CA LEU A 222 -4.55 5.26 -12.86
C LEU A 222 -5.70 5.99 -12.17
N PHE A 223 -5.85 7.29 -12.42
CA PHE A 223 -6.79 8.17 -11.72
C PHE A 223 -7.85 8.79 -12.63
N SER A 224 -8.05 8.25 -13.82
CA SER A 224 -9.15 8.64 -14.71
C SER A 224 -10.46 7.91 -14.36
N ASN A 225 -11.56 8.42 -14.88
CA ASN A 225 -12.89 7.78 -14.79
C ASN A 225 -13.14 6.71 -15.86
N GLU A 226 -12.11 6.35 -16.63
CA GLU A 226 -12.19 5.31 -17.66
C GLU A 226 -11.62 3.99 -17.13
N SER A 227 -12.30 2.88 -17.41
CA SER A 227 -11.74 1.55 -17.15
C SER A 227 -10.57 1.26 -18.08
N ASP A 228 -9.60 0.50 -17.60
CA ASP A 228 -8.47 0.07 -18.40
C ASP A 228 -8.92 -0.80 -19.57
N LYS A 229 -8.46 -0.44 -20.77
CA LYS A 229 -8.82 -1.17 -22.01
C LYS A 229 -7.97 -2.42 -22.22
N ASN A 230 -6.72 -2.39 -21.74
CA ASN A 230 -5.72 -3.44 -21.91
C ASN A 230 -5.52 -4.24 -20.62
N ASP A 231 -6.59 -4.85 -20.13
CA ASP A 231 -6.55 -5.69 -18.91
C ASP A 231 -6.31 -7.19 -19.21
N PHE A 232 -6.09 -7.54 -20.47
CA PHE A 232 -5.92 -8.92 -20.95
C PHE A 232 -7.07 -9.85 -20.51
N GLY A 233 -8.29 -9.30 -20.38
CA GLY A 233 -9.48 -10.02 -19.93
C GLY A 233 -9.50 -10.33 -18.43
N LEU A 234 -8.68 -9.65 -17.64
CA LEU A 234 -8.58 -9.88 -16.19
C LEU A 234 -9.91 -9.58 -15.48
N GLN A 235 -10.55 -8.45 -15.77
CA GLN A 235 -11.85 -8.10 -15.18
C GLN A 235 -12.88 -9.20 -15.41
N LYS A 236 -13.01 -9.66 -16.66
CA LYS A 236 -13.95 -10.74 -17.01
C LYS A 236 -13.64 -12.02 -16.23
N ARG A 237 -12.37 -12.42 -16.12
CA ARG A 237 -11.97 -13.62 -15.36
C ARG A 237 -12.31 -13.51 -13.88
N ILE A 238 -12.10 -12.33 -13.27
CA ILE A 238 -12.48 -12.07 -11.88
C ILE A 238 -13.99 -12.18 -11.72
N ASP A 239 -14.77 -11.52 -12.59
CA ASP A 239 -16.22 -11.52 -12.54
C ASP A 239 -16.81 -12.92 -12.73
N GLU A 240 -16.25 -13.72 -13.63
CA GLU A 240 -16.68 -15.10 -13.84
C GLU A 240 -16.34 -16.01 -12.67
N LYS A 241 -15.13 -15.89 -12.11
CA LYS A 241 -14.63 -16.70 -11.00
C LYS A 241 -15.41 -16.45 -9.71
N TYR A 242 -15.73 -15.18 -9.43
CA TYR A 242 -16.39 -14.75 -8.20
C TYR A 242 -17.82 -14.28 -8.42
N ARG A 243 -18.57 -15.01 -9.26
CA ARG A 243 -19.99 -14.73 -9.53
C ARG A 243 -20.86 -14.79 -8.29
N LYS A 244 -20.55 -15.72 -7.39
CA LYS A 244 -21.16 -15.80 -6.07
C LYS A 244 -20.17 -15.18 -5.09
N ASP A 245 -20.58 -14.13 -4.44
CA ASP A 245 -19.81 -13.53 -3.37
C ASP A 245 -19.99 -14.38 -2.10
N ASP A 246 -19.01 -15.21 -1.80
CA ASP A 246 -19.00 -16.08 -0.63
C ASP A 246 -18.25 -15.44 0.57
N ASP A 247 -17.85 -14.16 0.44
CA ASP A 247 -17.10 -13.43 1.45
C ASP A 247 -17.86 -12.16 1.91
N PRO A 248 -18.99 -12.33 2.63
CA PRO A 248 -19.83 -11.21 3.03
C PRO A 248 -19.16 -10.34 4.08
N ALA A 249 -19.49 -9.05 4.09
CA ALA A 249 -19.05 -8.12 5.11
C ALA A 249 -19.45 -8.58 6.52
N ILE A 250 -18.52 -8.46 7.48
CA ILE A 250 -18.74 -8.82 8.88
C ILE A 250 -18.83 -7.57 9.73
N ASP A 251 -19.95 -7.38 10.42
CA ASP A 251 -20.13 -6.32 11.40
C ASP A 251 -19.61 -6.79 12.77
N ILE A 252 -18.49 -6.20 13.21
CA ILE A 252 -17.86 -6.53 14.50
C ILE A 252 -18.20 -5.53 15.62
N ARG A 253 -19.03 -4.53 15.34
CA ARG A 253 -19.38 -3.51 16.36
C ARG A 253 -20.05 -4.18 17.57
N PRO A 254 -19.75 -3.69 18.81
CA PRO A 254 -20.45 -4.15 20.00
C PRO A 254 -21.97 -4.01 19.84
N LYS A 255 -22.70 -5.04 20.17
CA LYS A 255 -24.17 -4.94 20.25
C LYS A 255 -24.53 -4.42 21.65
N HIS A 256 -25.00 -3.21 21.70
CA HIS A 256 -25.56 -2.59 22.93
C HIS A 256 -26.93 -3.19 23.25
#